data_4dfb6bc5383468b0c38f17d393b6d4c6
#
_entry.id   4dfb6bc5383468b0c38f17d393b6d4c6
#
_cell.length_a   1.000
_cell.length_b   1.000
_cell.length_c   1.000
_cell.angle_alpha   90.00
_cell.angle_beta   90.00
_cell.angle_gamma   90.00
#
_symmetry.space_group_name_H-M   'P 1'
#
loop_
_entity.id
_entity.type
_entity.pdbx_description
1 polymer ?
#
loop_
_entity_poly.entity_id
_entity_poly.type
_entity_poly.pdbx_seq_one_letter_code
_entity_poly.pdbx_strand_id
1 'polypeptide(L)'
;MDGVLLLRPGRDPNPPHGGTLVNLQVSPERAAELKAAARDFISLDLNPRQLCDLEMLATGAFSPLTGFMGRADYEQVCSSMRLADGTLWPVPVTLNVPLATAERLAAGQKVALRDIEGTMIAVLTVAEIWRPDNVREAEALYGTSKPTHPEANYLLNVAGEACVAGTIEVVELSARHDFLSFRGAPAALRAAFQAAGTHLVLAYQTHKAMHRAHVEFTRNIARAHNAHLLIQGVVGKKDLGETTHYARARALRAVLDRYPPDGARLNLLDLSTRQCGPRATLWHAIINKNYGCTHFVVGHDHHDLGEYADGAPVYGRFQGLELAARHEDELGVRLVPMRNLIYEEDHPEHFLVGRTSQRHVSVPDGHSPFGRPERGHEIAQWFSYPAVLRQIVPPRQQQGITLFFTGLSGSGKSTVAQVLVAKLMEVSSRPVTLLDGDVVRKHLSSELGFTREHRDLNILRLGYVSSLIASHGGIVICAPIAPYAQTRAQVRGMIEQHGIFIEVYVATPIAMCETRDRKGLYARARAGLIKNFTGVSDPYEAPTAAEIAIDTSNISPQQAADDILAYLFAGGLIEPPADAADAGHRAPEAQAAPRTQRPDAEPRPAR
;
A
#
# COMPACT_ATOMS: atom_id res chain seq x y z
N MET A 1 -10.80 37.40 -12.00
CA MET A 1 -11.86 36.70 -11.21
C MET A 1 -12.48 35.54 -12.01
N ASP A 2 -11.70 34.84 -12.78
CA ASP A 2 -12.21 33.87 -13.76
C ASP A 2 -11.78 32.48 -13.38
N GLY A 3 -12.72 31.71 -12.87
CA GLY A 3 -12.48 30.26 -12.65
C GLY A 3 -13.12 29.65 -11.41
N VAL A 4 -13.96 30.34 -10.68
CA VAL A 4 -14.70 29.71 -9.58
C VAL A 4 -15.73 28.77 -10.19
N LEU A 5 -15.54 27.49 -9.94
CA LEU A 5 -16.51 26.45 -10.32
C LEU A 5 -17.79 26.68 -9.52
N LEU A 6 -18.86 27.13 -10.19
CA LEU A 6 -20.16 27.29 -9.54
C LEU A 6 -20.76 25.94 -9.22
N LEU A 7 -20.98 25.65 -7.95
CA LEU A 7 -21.69 24.45 -7.53
C LEU A 7 -23.17 24.59 -7.81
N ARG A 8 -23.77 23.57 -8.42
CA ARG A 8 -25.24 23.50 -8.58
C ARG A 8 -25.86 23.21 -7.22
N PRO A 9 -27.09 23.70 -6.95
CA PRO A 9 -27.79 23.36 -5.71
C PRO A 9 -27.92 21.85 -5.53
N GLY A 10 -27.54 21.35 -4.35
CA GLY A 10 -27.81 19.97 -3.93
C GLY A 10 -29.19 19.85 -3.29
N ARG A 11 -29.57 18.62 -2.89
CA ARG A 11 -30.77 18.40 -2.08
C ARG A 11 -30.46 18.71 -0.61
N ASP A 12 -31.34 19.47 0.04
CA ASP A 12 -31.20 19.81 1.45
C ASP A 12 -32.55 19.63 2.17
N PRO A 13 -32.64 18.77 3.19
CA PRO A 13 -31.65 17.78 3.56
C PRO A 13 -31.50 16.68 2.49
N ASN A 14 -30.26 16.19 2.27
CA ASN A 14 -30.02 15.08 1.33
C ASN A 14 -30.36 13.74 2.01
N PRO A 15 -31.43 13.03 1.63
CA PRO A 15 -31.79 11.77 2.27
C PRO A 15 -30.69 10.70 2.00
N PRO A 16 -30.55 9.69 2.87
CA PRO A 16 -29.65 8.57 2.58
C PRO A 16 -30.11 7.85 1.29
N HIS A 17 -29.21 7.07 0.72
CA HIS A 17 -29.53 6.29 -0.46
C HIS A 17 -30.59 5.22 -0.13
N GLY A 18 -31.61 5.06 -0.98
CA GLY A 18 -32.77 4.23 -0.67
C GLY A 18 -33.75 4.84 0.36
N GLY A 19 -33.51 6.10 0.78
CA GLY A 19 -34.42 6.87 1.65
C GLY A 19 -34.20 6.67 3.16
N THR A 20 -33.68 5.53 3.60
CA THR A 20 -33.49 5.20 5.03
C THR A 20 -32.06 4.80 5.33
N LEU A 21 -31.50 5.34 6.39
CA LEU A 21 -30.20 4.91 6.87
C LEU A 21 -30.35 3.61 7.67
N VAL A 22 -29.75 2.54 7.18
CA VAL A 22 -29.81 1.21 7.81
C VAL A 22 -28.87 1.19 9.02
N ASN A 23 -29.31 0.56 10.12
CA ASN A 23 -28.46 0.23 11.27
C ASN A 23 -28.72 -1.22 11.67
N LEU A 24 -27.69 -2.05 11.58
CA LEU A 24 -27.80 -3.48 11.91
C LEU A 24 -27.34 -3.81 13.32
N GLN A 25 -26.92 -2.83 14.11
CA GLN A 25 -26.53 -3.04 15.50
C GLN A 25 -27.76 -3.30 16.36
N VAL A 26 -27.74 -4.40 17.11
CA VAL A 26 -28.82 -4.76 18.03
C VAL A 26 -28.65 -4.08 19.38
N SER A 27 -29.71 -4.13 20.22
CA SER A 27 -29.62 -3.63 21.62
C SER A 27 -28.61 -4.47 22.43
N PRO A 28 -28.04 -3.91 23.51
CA PRO A 28 -27.12 -4.65 24.40
C PRO A 28 -27.73 -5.95 24.94
N GLU A 29 -29.02 -5.95 25.27
CA GLU A 29 -29.75 -7.13 25.74
C GLU A 29 -29.79 -8.21 24.66
N ARG A 30 -30.14 -7.83 23.44
CA ARG A 30 -30.17 -8.76 22.30
C ARG A 30 -28.77 -9.28 21.95
N ALA A 31 -27.75 -8.45 22.04
CA ALA A 31 -26.37 -8.85 21.87
C ALA A 31 -25.95 -9.90 22.92
N ALA A 32 -26.33 -9.74 24.17
CA ALA A 32 -26.05 -10.71 25.23
C ALA A 32 -26.74 -12.07 24.97
N GLU A 33 -28.01 -12.05 24.55
CA GLU A 33 -28.74 -13.26 24.16
C GLU A 33 -28.03 -14.01 23.01
N LEU A 34 -27.65 -13.30 21.94
CA LEU A 34 -26.97 -13.87 20.81
C LEU A 34 -25.60 -14.44 21.18
N LYS A 35 -24.83 -13.73 22.01
CA LYS A 35 -23.53 -14.21 22.53
C LYS A 35 -23.70 -15.49 23.37
N ALA A 36 -24.73 -15.58 24.20
CA ALA A 36 -25.02 -16.78 24.98
C ALA A 36 -25.39 -17.99 24.11
N ALA A 37 -26.18 -17.76 23.05
CA ALA A 37 -26.61 -18.81 22.11
C ALA A 37 -25.53 -19.20 21.08
N ALA A 38 -24.45 -18.40 20.94
CA ALA A 38 -23.44 -18.58 19.90
C ALA A 38 -22.64 -19.90 20.00
N ARG A 39 -22.70 -20.60 21.12
CA ARG A 39 -22.05 -21.92 21.30
C ARG A 39 -22.63 -22.99 20.36
N ASP A 40 -23.89 -22.82 19.98
CA ASP A 40 -24.61 -23.75 19.11
C ASP A 40 -24.58 -23.34 17.63
N PHE A 41 -23.97 -22.19 17.31
CA PHE A 41 -23.89 -21.67 15.94
C PHE A 41 -22.66 -22.20 15.23
N ILE A 42 -22.80 -22.44 13.92
CA ILE A 42 -21.62 -22.64 13.06
C ILE A 42 -20.84 -21.33 13.05
N SER A 43 -19.52 -21.42 13.24
CA SER A 43 -18.60 -20.27 13.21
C SER A 43 -18.02 -20.06 11.83
N LEU A 44 -17.96 -18.81 11.40
CA LEU A 44 -17.35 -18.36 10.15
C LEU A 44 -16.40 -17.22 10.43
N ASP A 45 -15.10 -17.45 10.20
CA ASP A 45 -14.07 -16.44 10.35
C ASP A 45 -14.03 -15.57 9.10
N LEU A 46 -14.19 -14.26 9.29
CA LEU A 46 -14.22 -13.28 8.21
C LEU A 46 -12.81 -12.84 7.84
N ASN A 47 -12.54 -12.76 6.57
CA ASN A 47 -11.30 -12.14 6.09
C ASN A 47 -11.38 -10.59 6.23
N PRO A 48 -10.25 -9.87 6.12
CA PRO A 48 -10.23 -8.41 6.29
C PRO A 48 -11.18 -7.64 5.36
N ARG A 49 -11.42 -8.13 4.13
CA ARG A 49 -12.37 -7.53 3.19
C ARG A 49 -13.81 -7.69 3.68
N GLN A 50 -14.16 -8.88 4.10
CA GLN A 50 -15.51 -9.20 4.62
C GLN A 50 -15.82 -8.46 5.91
N LEU A 51 -14.80 -8.27 6.78
CA LEU A 51 -14.94 -7.44 7.98
C LEU A 51 -15.22 -5.98 7.65
N CYS A 52 -14.50 -5.40 6.69
CA CYS A 52 -14.78 -4.05 6.20
C CYS A 52 -16.21 -3.94 5.64
N ASP A 53 -16.62 -4.89 4.79
CA ASP A 53 -17.97 -4.90 4.21
C ASP A 53 -19.05 -5.02 5.31
N LEU A 54 -18.84 -5.89 6.30
CA LEU A 54 -19.76 -6.03 7.43
C LEU A 54 -19.85 -4.73 8.25
N GLU A 55 -18.75 -4.04 8.49
CA GLU A 55 -18.73 -2.79 9.25
C GLU A 55 -19.46 -1.66 8.47
N MET A 56 -19.28 -1.60 7.15
CA MET A 56 -19.99 -0.65 6.29
C MET A 56 -21.50 -0.93 6.23
N LEU A 57 -21.91 -2.21 6.23
CA LEU A 57 -23.29 -2.63 6.36
C LEU A 57 -23.87 -2.25 7.74
N ALA A 58 -23.15 -2.61 8.80
CA ALA A 58 -23.57 -2.42 10.18
C ALA A 58 -23.86 -0.95 10.55
N THR A 59 -23.05 -0.04 10.04
CA THR A 59 -23.12 1.40 10.33
C THR A 59 -24.03 2.19 9.39
N GLY A 60 -24.53 1.54 8.31
CA GLY A 60 -25.39 2.15 7.30
C GLY A 60 -24.65 2.89 6.20
N ALA A 61 -23.32 2.79 6.14
CA ALA A 61 -22.54 3.33 5.04
C ALA A 61 -22.91 2.69 3.69
N PHE A 62 -23.36 1.43 3.71
CA PHE A 62 -23.89 0.69 2.56
C PHE A 62 -25.41 0.69 2.46
N SER A 63 -26.12 1.65 3.09
CA SER A 63 -27.57 1.77 2.86
C SER A 63 -27.89 1.88 1.37
N PRO A 64 -28.94 1.21 0.88
CA PRO A 64 -30.02 0.57 1.62
C PRO A 64 -29.78 -0.91 1.97
N LEU A 65 -28.59 -1.47 1.76
CA LEU A 65 -28.35 -2.89 2.02
C LEU A 65 -28.56 -3.24 3.50
N THR A 66 -29.31 -4.31 3.75
CA THR A 66 -29.60 -4.85 5.08
C THR A 66 -28.77 -6.10 5.41
N GLY A 67 -27.85 -6.47 4.53
CA GLY A 67 -26.99 -7.62 4.66
C GLY A 67 -26.20 -7.89 3.40
N PHE A 68 -25.49 -9.01 3.36
CA PHE A 68 -24.85 -9.48 2.14
C PHE A 68 -25.90 -9.90 1.11
N MET A 69 -25.64 -9.56 -0.16
CA MET A 69 -26.59 -9.73 -1.26
C MET A 69 -26.98 -11.18 -1.50
N GLY A 70 -28.25 -11.42 -1.72
CA GLY A 70 -28.79 -12.64 -2.32
C GLY A 70 -28.53 -12.68 -3.82
N ARG A 71 -28.87 -13.82 -4.43
CA ARG A 71 -28.62 -14.07 -5.85
C ARG A 71 -29.31 -13.06 -6.77
N ALA A 72 -30.58 -12.69 -6.47
CA ALA A 72 -31.34 -11.77 -7.29
C ALA A 72 -30.67 -10.37 -7.35
N ASP A 73 -30.29 -9.81 -6.22
CA ASP A 73 -29.56 -8.53 -6.16
C ASP A 73 -28.22 -8.62 -6.88
N TYR A 74 -27.46 -9.67 -6.61
CA TYR A 74 -26.16 -9.89 -7.25
C TYR A 74 -26.25 -9.91 -8.78
N GLU A 75 -27.16 -10.69 -9.35
CA GLU A 75 -27.34 -10.82 -10.80
C GLU A 75 -27.74 -9.47 -11.43
N GLN A 76 -28.63 -8.73 -10.78
CA GLN A 76 -29.05 -7.41 -11.22
C GLN A 76 -27.93 -6.37 -11.10
N VAL A 77 -27.18 -6.37 -10.00
CA VAL A 77 -26.03 -5.46 -9.81
C VAL A 77 -24.97 -5.72 -10.86
N CYS A 78 -24.62 -6.96 -11.14
CA CYS A 78 -23.65 -7.30 -12.19
C CYS A 78 -24.12 -6.83 -13.57
N SER A 79 -25.40 -7.03 -13.91
CA SER A 79 -25.94 -6.74 -15.25
C SER A 79 -26.32 -5.28 -15.47
N SER A 80 -26.94 -4.62 -14.49
CA SER A 80 -27.59 -3.31 -14.65
C SER A 80 -27.19 -2.26 -13.61
N MET A 81 -26.31 -2.58 -12.67
CA MET A 81 -25.93 -1.72 -11.53
C MET A 81 -27.15 -1.35 -10.65
N ARG A 82 -28.10 -2.28 -10.47
CA ARG A 82 -29.30 -2.07 -9.66
C ARG A 82 -29.56 -3.27 -8.76
N LEU A 83 -30.13 -3.01 -7.60
CA LEU A 83 -30.72 -4.04 -6.76
C LEU A 83 -31.99 -4.60 -7.44
N ALA A 84 -32.52 -5.70 -6.95
CA ALA A 84 -33.74 -6.34 -7.49
C ALA A 84 -34.97 -5.43 -7.41
N ASP A 85 -35.03 -4.49 -6.47
CA ASP A 85 -36.07 -3.48 -6.33
C ASP A 85 -35.90 -2.27 -7.28
N GLY A 86 -34.84 -2.25 -8.09
CA GLY A 86 -34.50 -1.18 -9.02
C GLY A 86 -33.61 -0.09 -8.45
N THR A 87 -33.30 -0.10 -7.17
CA THR A 87 -32.42 0.91 -6.54
C THR A 87 -31.01 0.84 -7.15
N LEU A 88 -30.45 1.99 -7.50
CA LEU A 88 -29.11 2.11 -8.06
C LEU A 88 -28.04 1.61 -7.08
N TRP A 89 -27.30 0.58 -7.48
CA TRP A 89 -26.22 0.02 -6.70
C TRP A 89 -25.18 -0.68 -7.60
N PRO A 90 -23.94 -0.13 -7.76
CA PRO A 90 -23.07 -0.55 -8.86
C PRO A 90 -22.13 -1.73 -8.56
N VAL A 91 -21.96 -2.13 -7.30
CA VAL A 91 -20.91 -3.10 -6.89
C VAL A 91 -21.51 -4.19 -6.00
N PRO A 92 -21.27 -5.48 -6.28
CA PRO A 92 -21.71 -6.57 -5.41
C PRO A 92 -21.07 -6.50 -4.02
N VAL A 93 -21.89 -6.78 -2.99
CA VAL A 93 -21.44 -6.95 -1.60
C VAL A 93 -21.89 -8.32 -1.14
N THR A 94 -20.99 -9.31 -1.24
CA THR A 94 -21.27 -10.73 -1.04
C THR A 94 -20.42 -11.34 0.06
N LEU A 95 -20.95 -12.33 0.77
CA LEU A 95 -20.22 -13.15 1.72
C LEU A 95 -19.82 -14.46 1.05
N ASN A 96 -18.62 -14.46 0.44
CA ASN A 96 -18.08 -15.65 -0.19
C ASN A 96 -17.50 -16.61 0.84
N VAL A 97 -17.81 -17.89 0.70
CA VAL A 97 -17.32 -18.96 1.58
C VAL A 97 -16.82 -20.16 0.74
N PRO A 98 -15.88 -20.97 1.28
CA PRO A 98 -15.51 -22.22 0.65
C PRO A 98 -16.72 -23.16 0.47
N LEU A 99 -16.72 -23.94 -0.60
CA LEU A 99 -17.81 -24.88 -0.91
C LEU A 99 -18.08 -25.85 0.24
N ALA A 100 -17.04 -26.40 0.86
CA ALA A 100 -17.16 -27.28 2.01
C ALA A 100 -17.83 -26.63 3.23
N THR A 101 -17.73 -25.30 3.37
CA THR A 101 -18.45 -24.55 4.40
C THR A 101 -19.92 -24.37 4.00
N ALA A 102 -20.18 -24.00 2.75
CA ALA A 102 -21.53 -23.81 2.22
C ALA A 102 -22.39 -25.10 2.34
N GLU A 103 -21.80 -26.27 2.08
CA GLU A 103 -22.48 -27.57 2.18
C GLU A 103 -22.91 -27.94 3.61
N ARG A 104 -22.35 -27.28 4.63
CA ARG A 104 -22.72 -27.47 6.03
C ARG A 104 -23.82 -26.53 6.50
N LEU A 105 -24.20 -25.58 5.68
CA LEU A 105 -25.19 -24.55 6.01
C LEU A 105 -26.55 -24.88 5.39
N ALA A 106 -27.59 -24.43 6.05
CA ALA A 106 -28.98 -24.57 5.58
C ALA A 106 -29.78 -23.27 5.83
N ALA A 107 -30.81 -23.04 5.03
CA ALA A 107 -31.70 -21.90 5.22
C ALA A 107 -32.34 -21.95 6.63
N GLY A 108 -32.46 -20.80 7.27
CA GLY A 108 -32.95 -20.64 8.64
C GLY A 108 -31.88 -20.87 9.71
N GLN A 109 -30.70 -21.38 9.36
CA GLN A 109 -29.61 -21.62 10.32
C GLN A 109 -28.91 -20.33 10.70
N LYS A 110 -28.49 -20.22 11.97
CA LYS A 110 -27.70 -19.10 12.47
C LYS A 110 -26.20 -19.41 12.37
N VAL A 111 -25.45 -18.44 11.90
CA VAL A 111 -24.00 -18.48 11.73
C VAL A 111 -23.38 -17.33 12.51
N ALA A 112 -22.40 -17.65 13.37
CA ALA A 112 -21.62 -16.63 14.08
C ALA A 112 -20.50 -16.12 13.17
N LEU A 113 -20.56 -14.86 12.81
CA LEU A 113 -19.52 -14.17 12.04
C LEU A 113 -18.46 -13.64 13.00
N ARG A 114 -17.21 -14.05 12.83
CA ARG A 114 -16.10 -13.72 13.72
C ARG A 114 -14.98 -12.98 12.99
N ASP A 115 -14.26 -12.17 13.77
CA ASP A 115 -13.00 -11.60 13.31
C ASP A 115 -11.84 -12.64 13.40
N ILE A 116 -10.64 -12.23 12.97
CA ILE A 116 -9.44 -13.07 12.99
C ILE A 116 -9.00 -13.50 14.39
N GLU A 117 -9.43 -12.78 15.45
CA GLU A 117 -9.14 -13.08 16.86
C GLU A 117 -10.22 -14.00 17.47
N GLY A 118 -11.26 -14.32 16.69
CA GLY A 118 -12.37 -15.16 17.11
C GLY A 118 -13.49 -14.42 17.84
N THR A 119 -13.44 -13.08 17.91
CA THR A 119 -14.50 -12.26 18.50
C THR A 119 -15.75 -12.33 17.62
N MET A 120 -16.92 -12.60 18.22
CA MET A 120 -18.17 -12.63 17.47
C MET A 120 -18.67 -11.21 17.21
N ILE A 121 -18.63 -10.81 15.94
CA ILE A 121 -19.05 -9.48 15.47
C ILE A 121 -20.54 -9.45 15.19
N ALA A 122 -21.05 -10.50 14.52
CA ALA A 122 -22.47 -10.54 14.12
C ALA A 122 -22.99 -11.98 14.06
N VAL A 123 -24.31 -12.09 13.98
CA VAL A 123 -25.00 -13.33 13.66
C VAL A 123 -25.73 -13.16 12.33
N LEU A 124 -25.46 -14.06 11.39
CA LEU A 124 -26.15 -14.17 10.13
C LEU A 124 -27.21 -15.28 10.24
N THR A 125 -28.48 -14.97 9.97
CA THR A 125 -29.51 -15.98 9.76
C THR A 125 -29.59 -16.26 8.27
N VAL A 126 -29.17 -17.46 7.87
CA VAL A 126 -29.07 -17.85 6.45
C VAL A 126 -30.45 -17.84 5.78
N ALA A 127 -30.58 -17.06 4.73
CA ALA A 127 -31.78 -17.08 3.87
C ALA A 127 -31.50 -17.85 2.57
N GLU A 128 -30.33 -17.69 1.99
CA GLU A 128 -29.95 -18.25 0.69
C GLU A 128 -28.49 -18.64 0.62
N ILE A 129 -28.19 -19.74 -0.05
CA ILE A 129 -26.84 -20.19 -0.40
C ILE A 129 -26.82 -20.44 -1.90
N TRP A 130 -25.85 -19.84 -2.60
CA TRP A 130 -25.81 -19.92 -4.05
C TRP A 130 -24.36 -19.83 -4.58
N ARG A 131 -24.15 -20.17 -5.85
CA ARG A 131 -22.83 -20.08 -6.49
C ARG A 131 -22.81 -18.87 -7.41
N PRO A 132 -21.84 -17.93 -7.22
CA PRO A 132 -21.67 -16.78 -8.09
C PRO A 132 -21.04 -17.20 -9.43
N ASP A 133 -21.29 -16.42 -10.46
CA ASP A 133 -20.54 -16.47 -11.71
C ASP A 133 -19.37 -15.45 -11.62
N ASN A 134 -18.28 -15.88 -11.02
CA ASN A 134 -17.10 -15.04 -10.77
C ASN A 134 -16.46 -14.50 -12.06
N VAL A 135 -16.58 -15.22 -13.18
CA VAL A 135 -16.07 -14.77 -14.48
C VAL A 135 -16.91 -13.60 -14.98
N ARG A 136 -18.24 -13.75 -14.98
CA ARG A 136 -19.17 -12.69 -15.37
C ARG A 136 -19.07 -11.47 -14.46
N GLU A 137 -18.91 -11.67 -13.16
CA GLU A 137 -18.67 -10.57 -12.20
C GLU A 137 -17.39 -9.84 -12.53
N ALA A 138 -16.27 -10.55 -12.74
CA ALA A 138 -14.99 -9.95 -13.07
C ALA A 138 -15.07 -9.12 -14.36
N GLU A 139 -15.72 -9.64 -15.41
CA GLU A 139 -15.92 -8.90 -16.66
C GLU A 139 -16.81 -7.66 -16.48
N ALA A 140 -17.86 -7.77 -15.67
CA ALA A 140 -18.78 -6.66 -15.41
C ALA A 140 -18.15 -5.53 -14.57
N LEU A 141 -17.29 -5.86 -13.60
CA LEU A 141 -16.68 -4.89 -12.68
C LEU A 141 -15.32 -4.39 -13.16
N TYR A 142 -14.49 -5.27 -13.70
CA TYR A 142 -13.08 -5.00 -13.99
C TYR A 142 -12.79 -4.94 -15.49
N GLY A 143 -13.79 -5.20 -16.35
CA GLY A 143 -13.60 -5.27 -17.80
C GLY A 143 -12.73 -6.43 -18.26
N THR A 144 -12.32 -7.31 -17.34
CA THR A 144 -11.45 -8.45 -17.61
C THR A 144 -11.60 -9.55 -16.57
N SER A 145 -11.55 -10.81 -17.02
CA SER A 145 -11.46 -12.00 -16.15
C SER A 145 -10.03 -12.56 -16.06
N LYS A 146 -9.02 -11.81 -16.52
CA LYS A 146 -7.62 -12.27 -16.48
C LYS A 146 -7.03 -12.16 -15.06
N PRO A 147 -6.33 -13.21 -14.55
CA PRO A 147 -5.68 -13.18 -13.24
C PRO A 147 -4.55 -12.14 -13.09
N THR A 148 -4.14 -11.48 -14.17
CA THR A 148 -3.19 -10.36 -14.12
C THR A 148 -3.78 -9.11 -13.47
N HIS A 149 -5.12 -8.97 -13.44
CA HIS A 149 -5.80 -7.93 -12.68
C HIS A 149 -5.99 -8.40 -11.22
N PRO A 150 -5.49 -7.67 -10.21
CA PRO A 150 -5.47 -8.12 -8.81
C PRO A 150 -6.84 -8.51 -8.26
N GLU A 151 -7.88 -7.71 -8.52
CA GLU A 151 -9.24 -7.97 -8.03
C GLU A 151 -9.92 -9.12 -8.79
N ALA A 152 -9.66 -9.28 -10.09
CA ALA A 152 -10.12 -10.44 -10.85
C ALA A 152 -9.44 -11.72 -10.33
N ASN A 153 -8.14 -11.66 -10.05
CA ASN A 153 -7.43 -12.78 -9.44
C ASN A 153 -8.00 -13.15 -8.05
N TYR A 154 -8.28 -12.15 -7.22
CA TYR A 154 -8.93 -12.38 -5.93
C TYR A 154 -10.27 -13.11 -6.11
N LEU A 155 -11.11 -12.61 -6.98
CA LEU A 155 -12.46 -13.16 -7.22
C LEU A 155 -12.43 -14.60 -7.76
N LEU A 156 -11.50 -14.90 -8.69
CA LEU A 156 -11.41 -16.20 -9.35
C LEU A 156 -10.65 -17.26 -8.54
N ASN A 157 -9.66 -16.86 -7.73
CA ASN A 157 -8.71 -17.79 -7.12
C ASN A 157 -8.64 -17.73 -5.58
N VAL A 158 -9.18 -16.69 -4.94
CA VAL A 158 -9.07 -16.47 -3.48
C VAL A 158 -10.44 -16.42 -2.80
N ALA A 159 -11.42 -15.78 -3.43
CA ALA A 159 -12.79 -15.77 -2.93
C ALA A 159 -13.38 -17.18 -2.92
N GLY A 160 -14.23 -17.46 -1.96
CA GLY A 160 -14.91 -18.76 -1.88
C GLY A 160 -15.87 -18.98 -3.06
N GLU A 161 -16.12 -20.26 -3.38
CA GLU A 161 -16.92 -20.69 -4.55
C GLU A 161 -18.43 -20.58 -4.34
N ALA A 162 -18.89 -20.29 -3.11
CA ALA A 162 -20.30 -20.10 -2.78
C ALA A 162 -20.51 -18.80 -2.02
N CYS A 163 -21.69 -18.23 -2.14
CA CYS A 163 -22.14 -17.06 -1.39
C CYS A 163 -23.23 -17.44 -0.41
N VAL A 164 -23.23 -16.78 0.76
CA VAL A 164 -24.25 -16.92 1.79
C VAL A 164 -24.89 -15.55 2.01
N ALA A 165 -26.22 -15.49 1.91
CA ALA A 165 -27.01 -14.30 2.15
C ALA A 165 -28.03 -14.52 3.26
N GLY A 166 -28.45 -13.44 3.92
CA GLY A 166 -29.47 -13.49 4.96
C GLY A 166 -29.51 -12.22 5.79
N THR A 167 -30.31 -12.26 6.84
CA THR A 167 -30.43 -11.14 7.79
C THR A 167 -29.26 -11.14 8.77
N ILE A 168 -28.72 -9.95 9.06
CA ILE A 168 -27.56 -9.76 9.93
C ILE A 168 -27.99 -9.01 11.18
N GLU A 169 -27.65 -9.54 12.35
CA GLU A 169 -27.73 -8.91 13.65
C GLU A 169 -26.31 -8.64 14.15
N VAL A 170 -25.88 -7.38 14.19
CA VAL A 170 -24.51 -7.01 14.61
C VAL A 170 -24.51 -6.84 16.13
N VAL A 171 -23.72 -7.65 16.81
CA VAL A 171 -23.63 -7.67 18.29
C VAL A 171 -22.55 -6.74 18.81
N GLU A 172 -21.50 -6.52 18.01
CA GLU A 172 -20.37 -5.68 18.36
C GLU A 172 -19.62 -5.27 17.07
N LEU A 173 -19.11 -4.06 16.99
CA LEU A 173 -18.18 -3.69 15.93
C LEU A 173 -16.77 -4.14 16.29
N SER A 174 -15.94 -4.39 15.28
CA SER A 174 -14.53 -4.73 15.51
C SER A 174 -13.85 -3.67 16.38
N ALA A 175 -13.13 -4.13 17.43
CA ALA A 175 -12.44 -3.21 18.32
C ALA A 175 -11.40 -2.39 17.54
N ARG A 176 -11.53 -1.07 17.61
CA ARG A 176 -10.59 -0.12 17.04
C ARG A 176 -9.87 0.60 18.17
N HIS A 177 -8.58 0.81 18.01
CA HIS A 177 -7.75 1.45 19.02
C HIS A 177 -7.01 2.68 18.46
N ASP A 178 -7.20 2.97 17.16
CA ASP A 178 -6.50 4.02 16.44
C ASP A 178 -7.46 5.10 15.92
N PHE A 179 -7.07 6.36 16.07
CA PHE A 179 -7.76 7.52 15.50
C PHE A 179 -9.27 7.57 15.77
N LEU A 180 -9.71 7.16 16.94
CA LEU A 180 -11.14 7.02 17.31
C LEU A 180 -11.96 8.29 17.08
N SER A 181 -11.38 9.47 17.30
CA SER A 181 -12.03 10.77 17.06
C SER A 181 -12.32 11.06 15.57
N PHE A 182 -11.73 10.29 14.66
CA PHE A 182 -11.93 10.42 13.22
C PHE A 182 -12.71 9.26 12.60
N ARG A 183 -13.37 8.42 13.39
CA ARG A 183 -14.16 7.27 12.93
C ARG A 183 -15.64 7.46 13.25
N GLY A 184 -16.26 8.40 12.54
CA GLY A 184 -17.67 8.68 12.69
C GLY A 184 -18.55 7.80 11.80
N ALA A 185 -19.60 7.17 12.37
CA ALA A 185 -20.63 6.50 11.58
C ALA A 185 -21.50 7.52 10.81
N PRO A 186 -22.16 7.12 9.72
CA PRO A 186 -23.04 8.00 8.93
C PRO A 186 -24.06 8.77 9.75
N ALA A 187 -24.74 8.10 10.69
CA ALA A 187 -25.74 8.74 11.55
C ALA A 187 -25.15 9.88 12.41
N ALA A 188 -23.97 9.66 12.97
CA ALA A 188 -23.30 10.65 13.82
C ALA A 188 -22.84 11.88 13.01
N LEU A 189 -22.29 11.66 11.81
CA LEU A 189 -21.86 12.78 10.93
C LEU A 189 -23.05 13.58 10.41
N ARG A 190 -24.14 12.93 10.01
CA ARG A 190 -25.39 13.59 9.63
C ARG A 190 -25.95 14.47 10.75
N ALA A 191 -25.99 13.92 11.97
CA ALA A 191 -26.44 14.66 13.14
C ALA A 191 -25.53 15.87 13.44
N ALA A 192 -24.22 15.69 13.29
CA ALA A 192 -23.26 16.79 13.49
C ALA A 192 -23.40 17.91 12.44
N PHE A 193 -23.61 17.58 11.17
CA PHE A 193 -23.87 18.59 10.11
C PHE A 193 -25.18 19.31 10.34
N GLN A 194 -26.23 18.59 10.73
CA GLN A 194 -27.52 19.19 11.06
C GLN A 194 -27.42 20.13 12.27
N ALA A 195 -26.74 19.71 13.33
CA ALA A 195 -26.55 20.55 14.52
C ALA A 195 -25.71 21.81 14.23
N ALA A 196 -24.77 21.73 13.28
CA ALA A 196 -23.99 22.88 12.80
C ALA A 196 -24.75 23.78 11.82
N GLY A 197 -26.00 23.45 11.45
CA GLY A 197 -26.75 24.18 10.42
C GLY A 197 -26.11 24.12 9.04
N THR A 198 -25.35 23.06 8.75
CA THR A 198 -24.60 22.92 7.50
C THR A 198 -25.52 22.35 6.42
N HIS A 199 -25.79 23.13 5.38
CA HIS A 199 -26.65 22.73 4.25
C HIS A 199 -25.88 22.19 3.06
N LEU A 200 -24.61 22.57 2.91
CA LEU A 200 -23.77 22.13 1.82
C LEU A 200 -22.53 21.40 2.37
N VAL A 201 -22.49 20.10 2.16
CA VAL A 201 -21.37 19.25 2.54
C VAL A 201 -20.67 18.73 1.29
N LEU A 202 -19.40 19.12 1.12
CA LEU A 202 -18.53 18.70 0.03
C LEU A 202 -17.68 17.52 0.48
N ALA A 203 -17.85 16.34 -0.12
CA ALA A 203 -17.01 15.20 0.16
C ALA A 203 -15.77 15.19 -0.74
N TYR A 204 -14.62 14.91 -0.13
CA TYR A 204 -13.38 14.54 -0.82
C TYR A 204 -12.89 13.20 -0.26
N GLN A 205 -13.03 12.14 -1.05
CA GLN A 205 -12.61 10.79 -0.64
C GLN A 205 -11.26 10.44 -1.27
N THR A 206 -10.33 9.94 -0.46
CA THR A 206 -8.99 9.60 -0.92
C THR A 206 -8.38 8.43 -0.14
N HIS A 207 -7.60 7.62 -0.83
CA HIS A 207 -6.71 6.61 -0.25
C HIS A 207 -5.23 7.06 -0.27
N LYS A 208 -4.98 8.30 -0.72
CA LYS A 208 -3.65 8.92 -0.81
C LYS A 208 -3.53 10.12 0.13
N ALA A 209 -2.31 10.58 0.38
CA ALA A 209 -2.09 11.83 1.10
C ALA A 209 -2.58 13.03 0.28
N MET A 210 -3.06 14.06 0.97
CA MET A 210 -3.43 15.32 0.32
C MET A 210 -2.22 16.26 0.24
N HIS A 211 -1.87 16.65 -0.98
CA HIS A 211 -0.83 17.62 -1.28
C HIS A 211 -1.43 19.02 -1.46
N ARG A 212 -0.59 20.05 -1.68
CA ARG A 212 -1.03 21.46 -1.81
C ARG A 212 -2.17 21.62 -2.80
N ALA A 213 -2.04 21.03 -3.98
CA ALA A 213 -3.06 21.11 -5.03
C ALA A 213 -4.46 20.64 -4.55
N HIS A 214 -4.52 19.50 -3.85
CA HIS A 214 -5.77 18.96 -3.33
C HIS A 214 -6.38 19.88 -2.26
N VAL A 215 -5.53 20.39 -1.36
CA VAL A 215 -5.96 21.29 -0.28
C VAL A 215 -6.44 22.62 -0.85
N GLU A 216 -5.69 23.25 -1.76
CA GLU A 216 -6.08 24.51 -2.37
C GLU A 216 -7.38 24.40 -3.16
N PHE A 217 -7.52 23.33 -3.97
CA PHE A 217 -8.73 23.07 -4.74
C PHE A 217 -9.95 22.95 -3.82
N THR A 218 -9.89 22.04 -2.84
CA THR A 218 -11.03 21.77 -1.94
C THR A 218 -11.35 22.98 -1.04
N ARG A 219 -10.32 23.67 -0.55
CA ARG A 219 -10.47 24.87 0.26
C ARG A 219 -11.13 26.03 -0.52
N ASN A 220 -10.69 26.24 -1.76
CA ASN A 220 -11.22 27.32 -2.59
C ASN A 220 -12.69 27.10 -2.95
N ILE A 221 -13.07 25.86 -3.29
CA ILE A 221 -14.46 25.51 -3.54
C ILE A 221 -15.28 25.63 -2.27
N ALA A 222 -14.84 25.05 -1.16
CA ALA A 222 -15.55 25.12 0.11
C ALA A 222 -15.79 26.58 0.53
N ARG A 223 -14.77 27.42 0.43
CA ARG A 223 -14.87 28.87 0.76
C ARG A 223 -15.81 29.62 -0.17
N ALA A 224 -15.72 29.41 -1.49
CA ALA A 224 -16.53 30.12 -2.48
C ALA A 224 -18.03 29.84 -2.32
N HIS A 225 -18.41 28.69 -1.76
CA HIS A 225 -19.79 28.23 -1.61
C HIS A 225 -20.26 28.12 -0.16
N ASN A 226 -19.45 28.54 0.80
CA ASN A 226 -19.70 28.36 2.23
C ASN A 226 -20.05 26.90 2.56
N ALA A 227 -19.30 25.97 1.95
CA ALA A 227 -19.50 24.55 2.12
C ALA A 227 -18.62 24.00 3.26
N HIS A 228 -19.13 23.04 4.01
CA HIS A 228 -18.33 22.23 4.92
C HIS A 228 -17.64 21.12 4.14
N LEU A 229 -16.33 20.96 4.30
CA LEU A 229 -15.57 19.88 3.66
C LEU A 229 -15.54 18.63 4.55
N LEU A 230 -15.97 17.50 4.02
CA LEU A 230 -15.73 16.18 4.60
C LEU A 230 -14.60 15.48 3.84
N ILE A 231 -13.45 15.30 4.50
CA ILE A 231 -12.34 14.52 3.99
C ILE A 231 -12.54 13.07 4.43
N GLN A 232 -12.81 12.17 3.49
CA GLN A 232 -12.97 10.74 3.74
C GLN A 232 -11.67 10.00 3.43
N GLY A 233 -10.86 9.71 4.45
CA GLY A 233 -9.63 8.92 4.30
C GLY A 233 -9.92 7.43 4.31
N VAL A 234 -9.68 6.73 3.19
CA VAL A 234 -9.91 5.28 3.10
C VAL A 234 -8.77 4.52 3.77
N VAL A 235 -9.09 3.66 4.75
CA VAL A 235 -8.12 2.93 5.57
C VAL A 235 -8.41 1.42 5.72
N GLY A 236 -9.45 0.89 5.08
CA GLY A 236 -9.98 -0.45 5.33
C GLY A 236 -9.07 -1.60 4.93
N LYS A 237 -8.53 -1.65 3.71
CA LYS A 237 -7.65 -2.73 3.23
C LYS A 237 -6.19 -2.29 3.28
N LYS A 238 -5.33 -3.17 3.83
CA LYS A 238 -3.87 -2.97 3.82
C LYS A 238 -3.31 -3.67 2.58
N ASP A 239 -2.91 -2.93 1.57
CA ASP A 239 -2.13 -3.47 0.47
C ASP A 239 -0.64 -3.50 0.87
N LEU A 240 0.01 -4.63 0.61
CA LEU A 240 1.45 -4.79 0.85
C LEU A 240 2.20 -3.81 -0.08
N GLY A 241 3.03 -2.95 0.49
CA GLY A 241 3.85 -1.99 -0.26
C GLY A 241 3.33 -0.56 -0.29
N GLU A 242 2.09 -0.29 0.13
CA GLU A 242 1.60 1.08 0.31
C GLU A 242 2.02 1.69 1.67
N THR A 243 2.09 3.03 1.71
CA THR A 243 2.23 3.78 2.96
C THR A 243 1.21 3.27 3.97
N THR A 244 1.66 2.88 5.17
CA THR A 244 0.77 2.29 6.18
C THR A 244 -0.43 3.21 6.42
N HIS A 245 -1.60 2.65 6.71
CA HIS A 245 -2.79 3.44 6.97
C HIS A 245 -2.58 4.48 8.10
N TYR A 246 -1.70 4.20 9.06
CA TYR A 246 -1.30 5.16 10.10
C TYR A 246 -0.59 6.40 9.53
N ALA A 247 0.35 6.22 8.61
CA ALA A 247 1.04 7.34 7.96
C ALA A 247 0.08 8.17 7.14
N ARG A 248 -0.83 7.52 6.41
CA ARG A 248 -1.90 8.17 5.63
C ARG A 248 -2.85 8.97 6.55
N ALA A 249 -3.35 8.36 7.63
CA ALA A 249 -4.22 9.03 8.59
C ALA A 249 -3.53 10.24 9.25
N ARG A 250 -2.24 10.11 9.63
CA ARG A 250 -1.45 11.24 10.14
C ARG A 250 -1.25 12.34 9.10
N ALA A 251 -0.98 11.98 7.84
CA ALA A 251 -0.83 12.93 6.74
C ALA A 251 -2.14 13.69 6.47
N LEU A 252 -3.29 13.00 6.47
CA LEU A 252 -4.60 13.64 6.32
C LEU A 252 -4.94 14.52 7.52
N ARG A 253 -4.59 14.11 8.74
CA ARG A 253 -4.75 14.96 9.93
C ARG A 253 -3.90 16.23 9.83
N ALA A 254 -2.67 16.13 9.32
CA ALA A 254 -1.76 17.27 9.20
C ALA A 254 -2.20 18.36 8.23
N VAL A 255 -3.17 18.10 7.36
CA VAL A 255 -3.73 19.13 6.46
C VAL A 255 -4.92 19.86 7.05
N LEU A 256 -5.53 19.38 8.14
CA LEU A 256 -6.71 20.02 8.74
C LEU A 256 -6.43 21.47 9.17
N ASP A 257 -5.23 21.77 9.66
CA ASP A 257 -4.80 23.13 10.04
C ASP A 257 -4.73 24.12 8.85
N ARG A 258 -4.93 23.64 7.63
CA ARG A 258 -4.95 24.46 6.40
C ARG A 258 -6.34 24.97 6.04
N TYR A 259 -7.35 24.50 6.75
CA TYR A 259 -8.73 24.92 6.60
C TYR A 259 -9.14 25.87 7.72
N PRO A 260 -10.17 26.71 7.52
CA PRO A 260 -10.72 27.51 8.62
C PRO A 260 -11.20 26.60 9.77
N PRO A 261 -11.23 27.09 11.01
CA PRO A 261 -11.89 26.40 12.11
C PRO A 261 -13.30 25.95 11.69
N ASP A 262 -13.64 24.69 11.99
CA ASP A 262 -14.92 24.07 11.61
C ASP A 262 -15.26 24.04 10.11
N GLY A 263 -14.33 24.44 9.23
CA GLY A 263 -14.52 24.41 7.77
C GLY A 263 -14.28 23.06 7.12
N ALA A 264 -13.54 22.15 7.80
CA ALA A 264 -13.26 20.82 7.33
C ALA A 264 -13.27 19.80 8.48
N ARG A 265 -13.73 18.59 8.16
CA ARG A 265 -13.72 17.43 9.06
C ARG A 265 -13.05 16.26 8.37
N LEU A 266 -12.17 15.57 9.09
CA LEU A 266 -11.61 14.28 8.67
C LEU A 266 -12.49 13.16 9.21
N ASN A 267 -12.80 12.19 8.34
CA ASN A 267 -13.34 10.89 8.74
C ASN A 267 -12.52 9.78 8.10
N LEU A 268 -12.23 8.73 8.84
CA LEU A 268 -11.54 7.55 8.35
C LEU A 268 -12.58 6.48 8.02
N LEU A 269 -12.57 6.05 6.77
CA LEU A 269 -13.53 5.13 6.20
C LEU A 269 -12.93 3.73 6.11
N ASP A 270 -13.53 2.77 6.78
CA ASP A 270 -13.10 1.36 6.78
C ASP A 270 -13.60 0.63 5.52
N LEU A 271 -13.44 1.25 4.38
CA LEU A 271 -13.84 0.72 3.07
C LEU A 271 -12.74 -0.17 2.49
N SER A 272 -13.06 -1.41 2.18
CA SER A 272 -12.23 -2.24 1.31
C SER A 272 -12.40 -1.75 -0.13
N THR A 273 -11.41 -1.04 -0.63
CA THR A 273 -11.42 -0.56 -2.02
C THR A 273 -11.46 -1.73 -2.99
N ARG A 274 -12.25 -1.57 -4.04
CA ARG A 274 -12.32 -2.49 -5.16
C ARG A 274 -11.96 -1.70 -6.40
N GLN A 275 -10.93 -2.13 -7.11
CA GLN A 275 -10.49 -1.48 -8.35
C GLN A 275 -11.49 -1.76 -9.49
N CYS A 276 -12.77 -1.40 -9.26
CA CYS A 276 -13.87 -1.66 -10.18
C CYS A 276 -14.15 -0.49 -11.15
N GLY A 277 -13.10 0.26 -11.47
CA GLY A 277 -13.13 1.28 -12.50
C GLY A 277 -14.28 2.29 -12.31
N PRO A 278 -15.01 2.62 -13.39
CA PRO A 278 -16.07 3.64 -13.35
C PRO A 278 -17.14 3.38 -12.30
N ARG A 279 -17.45 2.12 -12.00
CA ARG A 279 -18.45 1.75 -10.98
C ARG A 279 -18.02 2.17 -9.56
N ALA A 280 -16.70 2.21 -9.29
CA ALA A 280 -16.19 2.68 -8.01
C ALA A 280 -16.58 4.14 -7.74
N THR A 281 -16.49 5.01 -8.73
CA THR A 281 -16.88 6.42 -8.58
C THR A 281 -18.33 6.58 -8.16
N LEU A 282 -19.23 5.84 -8.82
CA LEU A 282 -20.66 5.84 -8.50
C LEU A 282 -20.91 5.28 -7.09
N TRP A 283 -20.23 4.18 -6.73
CA TRP A 283 -20.33 3.57 -5.42
C TRP A 283 -19.85 4.50 -4.29
N HIS A 284 -18.71 5.18 -4.51
CA HIS A 284 -18.20 6.16 -3.55
C HIS A 284 -19.15 7.35 -3.39
N ALA A 285 -19.80 7.79 -4.44
CA ALA A 285 -20.81 8.84 -4.37
C ALA A 285 -22.03 8.41 -3.52
N ILE A 286 -22.49 7.16 -3.66
CA ILE A 286 -23.55 6.56 -2.81
C ILE A 286 -23.11 6.53 -1.33
N ILE A 287 -21.89 6.04 -1.07
CA ILE A 287 -21.35 5.99 0.30
C ILE A 287 -21.32 7.40 0.91
N ASN A 288 -20.75 8.38 0.20
CA ASN A 288 -20.68 9.77 0.71
C ASN A 288 -22.07 10.39 0.90
N LYS A 289 -23.07 10.06 0.06
CA LYS A 289 -24.46 10.43 0.28
C LYS A 289 -24.99 9.90 1.61
N ASN A 290 -24.67 8.65 1.97
CA ASN A 290 -25.07 8.06 3.24
C ASN A 290 -24.46 8.80 4.43
N TYR A 291 -23.26 9.36 4.28
CA TYR A 291 -22.64 10.26 5.26
C TYR A 291 -23.23 11.68 5.29
N GLY A 292 -24.20 11.99 4.46
CA GLY A 292 -24.91 13.29 4.43
C GLY A 292 -24.32 14.29 3.45
N CYS A 293 -23.40 13.88 2.58
CA CYS A 293 -22.79 14.78 1.60
C CYS A 293 -23.79 15.13 0.50
N THR A 294 -23.78 16.39 0.08
CA THR A 294 -24.58 16.95 -1.00
C THR A 294 -23.81 17.03 -2.31
N HIS A 295 -22.48 17.12 -2.18
CA HIS A 295 -21.55 17.25 -3.30
C HIS A 295 -20.39 16.27 -3.12
N PHE A 296 -19.86 15.78 -4.24
CA PHE A 296 -18.75 14.82 -4.25
C PHE A 296 -17.68 15.24 -5.26
N VAL A 297 -16.44 15.43 -4.78
CA VAL A 297 -15.29 15.75 -5.64
C VAL A 297 -14.82 14.49 -6.34
N VAL A 298 -14.75 14.55 -7.66
CA VAL A 298 -14.31 13.44 -8.52
C VAL A 298 -13.08 13.88 -9.32
N GLY A 299 -11.94 13.29 -9.03
CA GLY A 299 -10.73 13.39 -9.85
C GLY A 299 -10.88 12.55 -11.12
N HIS A 300 -10.05 12.81 -12.12
CA HIS A 300 -10.05 12.04 -13.36
C HIS A 300 -9.49 10.62 -13.20
N ASP A 301 -8.72 10.39 -12.14
CA ASP A 301 -8.19 9.07 -11.73
C ASP A 301 -8.84 8.52 -10.45
N HIS A 302 -9.99 9.09 -10.04
CA HIS A 302 -10.63 8.76 -8.76
C HIS A 302 -10.93 7.26 -8.59
N HIS A 303 -11.18 6.56 -9.69
CA HIS A 303 -11.56 5.17 -9.73
C HIS A 303 -10.39 4.18 -9.85
N ASP A 304 -9.14 4.65 -9.76
CA ASP A 304 -7.95 3.87 -10.08
C ASP A 304 -8.02 3.23 -11.49
N LEU A 305 -7.18 3.69 -12.39
CA LEU A 305 -7.29 3.31 -13.80
C LEU A 305 -6.96 1.84 -14.04
N GLY A 306 -6.27 1.18 -13.08
CA GLY A 306 -5.68 -0.12 -13.28
C GLY A 306 -4.71 -0.11 -14.48
N GLU A 307 -3.72 -0.98 -14.47
CA GLU A 307 -2.81 -1.12 -15.61
C GLU A 307 -2.76 -2.58 -16.04
N TYR A 308 -2.79 -2.80 -17.36
CA TYR A 308 -2.44 -4.09 -17.93
C TYR A 308 -0.94 -4.36 -17.77
N ALA A 309 -0.52 -5.60 -17.98
CA ALA A 309 0.87 -6.00 -17.88
C ALA A 309 1.83 -5.22 -18.84
N ASP A 310 1.29 -4.60 -19.88
CA ASP A 310 1.99 -3.73 -20.83
C ASP A 310 1.99 -2.25 -20.43
N GLY A 311 1.43 -1.92 -19.25
CA GLY A 311 1.33 -0.55 -18.74
C GLY A 311 0.20 0.29 -19.37
N ALA A 312 -0.66 -0.30 -20.20
CA ALA A 312 -1.82 0.40 -20.74
C ALA A 312 -2.92 0.50 -19.65
N PRO A 313 -3.58 1.66 -19.50
CA PRO A 313 -4.67 1.80 -18.54
C PRO A 313 -5.88 0.95 -18.97
N VAL A 314 -6.48 0.23 -18.00
CA VAL A 314 -7.70 -0.58 -18.24
C VAL A 314 -8.90 0.31 -18.56
N TYR A 315 -8.97 1.48 -17.94
CA TYR A 315 -10.07 2.43 -18.07
C TYR A 315 -9.61 3.82 -18.51
N GLY A 316 -10.46 4.52 -19.26
CA GLY A 316 -10.22 5.92 -19.64
C GLY A 316 -10.34 6.88 -18.45
N ARG A 317 -9.53 7.94 -18.44
CA ARG A 317 -9.40 8.91 -17.32
C ARG A 317 -10.70 9.53 -16.81
N PHE A 318 -11.72 9.71 -17.65
CA PHE A 318 -12.95 10.39 -17.28
C PHE A 318 -14.17 9.44 -17.21
N GLN A 319 -13.99 8.17 -17.48
CA GLN A 319 -15.10 7.21 -17.53
C GLN A 319 -15.89 7.11 -16.21
N GLY A 320 -15.21 7.22 -15.07
CA GLY A 320 -15.87 7.24 -13.76
C GLY A 320 -16.76 8.47 -13.57
N LEU A 321 -16.26 9.64 -13.93
CA LEU A 321 -17.04 10.90 -13.89
C LEU A 321 -18.21 10.85 -14.85
N GLU A 322 -18.01 10.34 -16.06
CA GLU A 322 -19.07 10.23 -17.09
C GLU A 322 -20.17 9.25 -16.66
N LEU A 323 -19.81 8.11 -16.09
CA LEU A 323 -20.77 7.16 -15.57
C LEU A 323 -21.58 7.77 -14.43
N ALA A 324 -20.93 8.35 -13.43
CA ALA A 324 -21.59 8.92 -12.28
C ALA A 324 -22.48 10.12 -12.68
N ALA A 325 -22.08 10.93 -13.67
CA ALA A 325 -22.84 12.05 -14.18
C ALA A 325 -24.16 11.63 -14.84
N ARG A 326 -24.24 10.44 -15.47
CA ARG A 326 -25.48 9.90 -16.03
C ARG A 326 -26.54 9.60 -14.96
N HIS A 327 -26.08 9.38 -13.72
CA HIS A 327 -26.94 9.04 -12.58
C HIS A 327 -27.05 10.18 -11.55
N GLU A 328 -26.52 11.36 -11.84
CA GLU A 328 -26.40 12.45 -10.86
C GLU A 328 -27.75 12.87 -10.26
N ASP A 329 -28.79 12.95 -11.08
CA ASP A 329 -30.13 13.36 -10.61
C ASP A 329 -30.80 12.26 -9.77
N GLU A 330 -30.66 11.00 -10.14
CA GLU A 330 -31.15 9.85 -9.37
C GLU A 330 -30.37 9.69 -8.06
N LEU A 331 -29.05 9.84 -8.13
CA LEU A 331 -28.17 9.80 -6.99
C LEU A 331 -28.47 10.90 -5.97
N GLY A 332 -28.80 12.11 -6.45
CA GLY A 332 -29.06 13.28 -5.62
C GLY A 332 -27.81 13.85 -4.93
N VAL A 333 -26.64 13.49 -5.41
CA VAL A 333 -25.34 14.07 -5.03
C VAL A 333 -24.76 14.75 -6.27
N ARG A 334 -24.41 16.03 -6.15
CA ARG A 334 -23.82 16.77 -7.25
C ARG A 334 -22.32 16.46 -7.38
N LEU A 335 -21.88 16.20 -8.60
CA LEU A 335 -20.48 15.88 -8.87
C LEU A 335 -19.68 17.17 -9.09
N VAL A 336 -18.52 17.23 -8.47
CA VAL A 336 -17.58 18.35 -8.57
C VAL A 336 -16.30 17.84 -9.24
N PRO A 337 -16.16 18.01 -10.57
CA PRO A 337 -14.98 17.51 -11.26
C PRO A 337 -13.73 18.28 -10.83
N MET A 338 -12.75 17.55 -10.33
CA MET A 338 -11.43 18.09 -10.10
C MET A 338 -10.67 18.05 -11.43
N ARG A 339 -10.57 19.22 -12.06
CA ARG A 339 -9.83 19.39 -13.31
C ARG A 339 -8.33 19.41 -13.03
N ASN A 340 -7.54 19.16 -14.07
CA ASN A 340 -6.08 19.21 -13.99
C ASN A 340 -5.64 20.52 -13.33
N LEU A 341 -4.88 20.39 -12.26
CA LEU A 341 -4.24 21.50 -11.60
C LEU A 341 -2.93 21.78 -12.32
N ILE A 342 -2.71 23.00 -12.73
CA ILE A 342 -1.56 23.44 -13.50
C ILE A 342 -0.74 24.35 -12.59
N TYR A 343 0.57 24.10 -12.50
CA TYR A 343 1.52 24.95 -11.81
C TYR A 343 2.11 25.98 -12.78
N GLU A 344 2.30 27.20 -12.34
CA GLU A 344 3.19 28.15 -13.00
C GLU A 344 4.63 27.86 -12.58
N GLU A 345 5.54 27.68 -13.56
CA GLU A 345 6.94 27.34 -13.31
C GLU A 345 7.66 28.41 -12.47
N ASP A 346 7.27 29.68 -12.66
CA ASP A 346 7.84 30.85 -11.95
C ASP A 346 7.14 31.15 -10.61
N HIS A 347 5.93 30.60 -10.37
CA HIS A 347 5.13 30.81 -9.16
C HIS A 347 4.47 29.48 -8.73
N PRO A 348 5.26 28.54 -8.21
CA PRO A 348 4.76 27.20 -7.87
C PRO A 348 3.73 27.18 -6.73
N GLU A 349 3.54 28.29 -6.01
CA GLU A 349 2.48 28.47 -5.02
C GLU A 349 1.12 28.83 -5.66
N HIS A 350 1.09 29.21 -6.95
CA HIS A 350 -0.13 29.55 -7.67
C HIS A 350 -0.62 28.36 -8.50
N PHE A 351 -1.78 27.84 -8.12
CA PHE A 351 -2.45 26.79 -8.88
C PHE A 351 -3.54 27.40 -9.75
N LEU A 352 -3.46 27.22 -11.05
CA LEU A 352 -4.49 27.65 -11.99
C LEU A 352 -5.37 26.48 -12.39
N VAL A 353 -6.68 26.67 -12.27
CA VAL A 353 -7.69 25.77 -12.85
C VAL A 353 -8.08 26.33 -14.20
N GLY A 354 -7.60 25.75 -15.30
CA GLY A 354 -8.10 26.17 -16.61
C GLY A 354 -7.15 26.02 -17.80
N ARG A 355 -7.69 26.33 -18.95
CA ARG A 355 -7.03 26.29 -20.26
C ARG A 355 -6.02 27.44 -20.41
N THR A 356 -4.74 27.17 -20.54
CA THR A 356 -3.81 28.18 -21.08
C THR A 356 -2.61 27.54 -21.77
N SER A 357 -2.06 28.26 -22.72
CA SER A 357 -1.06 27.90 -23.70
C SER A 357 0.40 28.21 -23.29
N GLN A 358 0.69 28.37 -22.02
CA GLN A 358 2.04 28.65 -21.53
C GLN A 358 2.62 27.43 -20.79
N ARG A 359 3.95 27.33 -20.68
CA ARG A 359 4.68 26.21 -20.08
C ARG A 359 4.09 25.84 -18.70
N HIS A 360 3.32 24.78 -18.67
CA HIS A 360 2.70 24.29 -17.46
C HIS A 360 3.18 22.86 -17.21
N VAL A 361 3.64 22.61 -16.00
CA VAL A 361 3.91 21.26 -15.54
C VAL A 361 2.61 20.68 -15.01
N SER A 362 2.01 19.75 -15.75
CA SER A 362 0.89 18.98 -15.20
C SER A 362 1.41 18.11 -14.06
N VAL A 363 0.70 18.10 -12.93
CA VAL A 363 0.95 17.09 -11.91
C VAL A 363 0.59 15.74 -12.51
N PRO A 364 1.51 14.79 -12.58
CA PRO A 364 1.19 13.45 -13.08
C PRO A 364 0.14 12.84 -12.16
N ASP A 365 -1.03 12.61 -12.68
CA ASP A 365 -2.11 11.97 -11.98
C ASP A 365 -1.81 10.48 -11.84
N GLY A 366 -2.02 9.96 -10.64
CA GLY A 366 -1.91 8.51 -10.37
C GLY A 366 -0.50 7.96 -10.19
N HIS A 367 0.49 8.54 -10.85
CA HIS A 367 1.88 8.30 -10.48
C HIS A 367 2.20 9.30 -9.38
N SER A 368 2.13 8.84 -8.14
CA SER A 368 2.84 9.49 -7.07
C SER A 368 4.20 9.94 -7.62
N PRO A 369 4.65 11.21 -7.48
CA PRO A 369 6.07 11.53 -7.62
C PRO A 369 6.90 10.69 -6.65
N PHE A 370 6.25 9.92 -5.80
CA PHE A 370 6.68 8.83 -4.96
C PHE A 370 6.63 7.45 -5.65
N GLY A 371 6.48 7.40 -6.96
CA GLY A 371 6.76 6.19 -7.73
C GLY A 371 8.14 5.72 -7.33
N ARG A 372 8.20 4.73 -6.49
CA ARG A 372 9.32 4.12 -5.77
C ARG A 372 10.43 5.11 -5.40
N PRO A 373 10.91 5.18 -4.17
CA PRO A 373 12.02 6.05 -3.77
C PRO A 373 13.36 5.68 -4.45
N GLU A 374 13.31 5.11 -5.63
CA GLU A 374 14.46 4.55 -6.35
C GLU A 374 15.49 5.58 -6.77
N ARG A 375 15.20 6.85 -6.73
CA ARG A 375 16.19 7.88 -7.10
C ARG A 375 15.91 9.19 -6.39
N GLY A 376 16.25 9.31 -5.12
CA GLY A 376 16.72 10.55 -4.51
C GLY A 376 16.11 11.89 -4.94
N HIS A 377 14.92 11.90 -5.49
CA HIS A 377 14.23 13.12 -5.81
C HIS A 377 13.57 13.61 -4.52
N GLU A 378 14.13 14.61 -3.90
CA GLU A 378 13.44 15.40 -2.90
C GLU A 378 12.11 15.82 -3.52
N ILE A 379 11.02 15.42 -2.88
CA ILE A 379 9.70 15.93 -3.27
C ILE A 379 9.77 17.43 -3.01
N ALA A 380 9.64 18.18 -4.08
CA ALA A 380 9.77 19.63 -4.00
C ALA A 380 8.80 20.17 -2.95
N GLN A 381 9.25 21.03 -2.06
CA GLN A 381 8.44 21.64 -1.00
C GLN A 381 7.24 22.43 -1.57
N TRP A 382 7.31 22.83 -2.83
CA TRP A 382 6.20 23.46 -3.54
C TRP A 382 5.03 22.48 -3.81
N PHE A 383 5.32 21.16 -3.96
CA PHE A 383 4.30 20.15 -4.25
C PHE A 383 3.48 19.78 -3.01
N SER A 384 4.12 19.72 -1.84
CA SER A 384 3.45 19.29 -0.62
C SER A 384 3.85 20.11 0.61
N TYR A 385 3.12 19.90 1.69
CA TYR A 385 3.43 20.52 2.99
C TYR A 385 4.50 19.72 3.71
N PRO A 386 5.51 20.36 4.36
CA PRO A 386 6.52 19.64 5.15
C PRO A 386 5.91 18.73 6.22
N ALA A 387 4.79 19.12 6.81
CA ALA A 387 4.09 18.32 7.81
C ALA A 387 3.52 17.01 7.21
N VAL A 388 3.05 17.03 5.97
CA VAL A 388 2.58 15.85 5.23
C VAL A 388 3.76 14.97 4.82
N LEU A 389 4.81 15.58 4.26
CA LEU A 389 6.00 14.86 3.81
C LEU A 389 6.64 14.04 4.94
N ARG A 390 6.78 14.63 6.12
CA ARG A 390 7.31 13.91 7.30
C ARG A 390 6.51 12.66 7.68
N GLN A 391 5.23 12.57 7.31
CA GLN A 391 4.40 11.41 7.63
C GLN A 391 4.51 10.28 6.60
N ILE A 392 4.76 10.62 5.34
CA ILE A 392 4.76 9.67 4.22
C ILE A 392 6.15 9.31 3.71
N VAL A 393 7.10 10.23 3.84
CA VAL A 393 8.50 10.03 3.44
C VAL A 393 9.38 10.50 4.60
N PRO A 394 9.83 9.60 5.47
CA PRO A 394 10.80 9.96 6.49
C PRO A 394 12.08 10.49 5.81
N PRO A 395 12.75 11.50 6.38
CA PRO A 395 14.05 11.96 5.89
C PRO A 395 14.99 10.78 5.64
N ARG A 396 15.85 10.87 4.63
CA ARG A 396 16.79 9.79 4.29
C ARG A 396 17.59 9.31 5.48
N GLN A 397 18.01 10.23 6.34
CA GLN A 397 18.73 9.91 7.58
C GLN A 397 17.90 9.13 8.61
N GLN A 398 16.57 9.08 8.46
CA GLN A 398 15.65 8.31 9.33
C GLN A 398 15.14 7.04 8.68
N GLN A 399 15.38 6.84 7.38
CA GLN A 399 15.01 5.60 6.70
C GLN A 399 15.93 4.48 7.17
N GLY A 400 15.37 3.29 7.38
CA GLY A 400 16.19 2.12 7.69
C GLY A 400 17.12 1.77 6.53
N ILE A 401 18.30 1.27 6.84
CA ILE A 401 19.31 0.91 5.86
C ILE A 401 19.72 -0.54 6.09
N THR A 402 19.73 -1.33 5.01
CA THR A 402 20.31 -2.68 5.04
C THR A 402 21.52 -2.72 4.11
N LEU A 403 22.69 -2.94 4.70
CA LEU A 403 23.94 -3.24 4.01
C LEU A 403 24.05 -4.76 3.86
N PHE A 404 23.74 -5.26 2.68
CA PHE A 404 23.65 -6.69 2.42
C PHE A 404 24.91 -7.18 1.72
N PHE A 405 25.83 -7.74 2.50
CA PHE A 405 27.07 -8.30 1.99
C PHE A 405 26.83 -9.63 1.28
N THR A 406 27.51 -9.84 0.17
CA THR A 406 27.61 -11.11 -0.52
C THR A 406 29.02 -11.36 -1.00
N GLY A 407 29.40 -12.63 -1.18
CA GLY A 407 30.75 -13.00 -1.60
C GLY A 407 31.16 -14.37 -1.06
N LEU A 408 32.25 -14.92 -1.56
CA LEU A 408 32.76 -16.26 -1.22
C LEU A 408 33.15 -16.39 0.27
N SER A 409 33.21 -17.62 0.78
CA SER A 409 33.82 -17.85 2.11
C SER A 409 35.26 -17.37 2.11
N GLY A 410 35.72 -16.75 3.19
CA GLY A 410 37.10 -16.21 3.27
C GLY A 410 37.32 -14.88 2.51
N SER A 411 36.29 -14.31 1.84
CA SER A 411 36.43 -13.03 1.12
C SER A 411 36.57 -11.80 2.02
N GLY A 412 36.40 -11.92 3.34
CA GLY A 412 36.56 -10.81 4.29
C GLY A 412 35.26 -10.14 4.76
N LYS A 413 34.08 -10.60 4.33
CA LYS A 413 32.77 -10.02 4.69
C LYS A 413 32.58 -9.73 6.17
N SER A 414 32.69 -10.76 7.01
CA SER A 414 32.47 -10.62 8.46
C SER A 414 33.46 -9.67 9.11
N THR A 415 34.72 -9.66 8.64
CA THR A 415 35.73 -8.76 9.17
C THR A 415 35.45 -7.31 8.82
N VAL A 416 35.10 -7.01 7.55
CA VAL A 416 34.71 -5.67 7.11
C VAL A 416 33.42 -5.24 7.81
N ALA A 417 32.43 -6.14 7.93
CA ALA A 417 31.17 -5.87 8.61
C ALA A 417 31.38 -5.48 10.08
N GLN A 418 32.26 -6.17 10.82
CA GLN A 418 32.56 -5.84 12.21
C GLN A 418 33.22 -4.46 12.36
N VAL A 419 34.17 -4.13 11.48
CA VAL A 419 34.81 -2.79 11.47
C VAL A 419 33.76 -1.73 11.14
N LEU A 420 32.90 -1.99 10.17
CA LEU A 420 31.84 -1.06 9.76
C LEU A 420 30.82 -0.82 10.88
N VAL A 421 30.45 -1.85 11.66
CA VAL A 421 29.59 -1.68 12.84
C VAL A 421 30.21 -0.66 13.81
N ALA A 422 31.48 -0.84 14.15
CA ALA A 422 32.16 0.06 15.09
C ALA A 422 32.15 1.50 14.57
N LYS A 423 32.54 1.69 13.30
CA LYS A 423 32.57 3.03 12.68
C LYS A 423 31.19 3.67 12.59
N LEU A 424 30.15 2.90 12.26
CA LEU A 424 28.77 3.41 12.24
C LEU A 424 28.27 3.81 13.62
N MET A 425 28.62 3.06 14.66
CA MET A 425 28.27 3.40 16.04
C MET A 425 29.00 4.65 16.55
N GLU A 426 30.17 4.99 15.99
CA GLU A 426 30.90 6.21 16.31
C GLU A 426 30.26 7.45 15.67
N VAL A 427 29.72 7.34 14.46
CA VAL A 427 29.21 8.48 13.67
C VAL A 427 27.69 8.63 13.68
N SER A 428 26.96 7.65 14.13
CA SER A 428 25.48 7.65 14.11
C SER A 428 24.89 7.24 15.45
N SER A 429 23.86 7.95 15.88
CA SER A 429 23.03 7.56 17.05
C SER A 429 21.99 6.48 16.74
N ARG A 430 21.90 6.04 15.50
CA ARG A 430 20.93 5.03 15.08
C ARG A 430 21.33 3.64 15.56
N PRO A 431 20.36 2.78 15.93
CA PRO A 431 20.67 1.39 16.25
C PRO A 431 21.31 0.66 15.06
N VAL A 432 22.47 0.03 15.29
CA VAL A 432 23.17 -0.79 14.29
C VAL A 432 23.09 -2.25 14.71
N THR A 433 22.59 -3.11 13.81
CA THR A 433 22.47 -4.56 14.05
C THR A 433 23.31 -5.33 13.05
N LEU A 434 24.21 -6.18 13.55
CA LEU A 434 24.97 -7.12 12.72
C LEU A 434 24.28 -8.48 12.70
N LEU A 435 23.89 -8.93 11.52
CA LEU A 435 23.37 -10.26 11.23
C LEU A 435 24.46 -11.06 10.52
N ASP A 436 25.41 -11.59 11.30
CA ASP A 436 26.45 -12.50 10.80
C ASP A 436 25.85 -13.86 10.45
N GLY A 437 26.27 -14.44 9.31
CA GLY A 437 25.70 -15.67 8.79
C GLY A 437 25.83 -16.87 9.73
N ASP A 438 26.93 -16.98 10.48
CA ASP A 438 27.17 -18.08 11.44
C ASP A 438 26.29 -17.91 12.69
N VAL A 439 26.12 -16.67 13.19
CA VAL A 439 25.26 -16.36 14.34
C VAL A 439 23.79 -16.56 14.00
N VAL A 440 23.35 -16.07 12.86
CA VAL A 440 21.95 -16.25 12.39
C VAL A 440 21.63 -17.72 12.22
N ARG A 441 22.54 -18.50 11.63
CA ARG A 441 22.33 -19.93 11.44
C ARG A 441 22.19 -20.67 12.78
N LYS A 442 22.93 -20.27 13.80
CA LYS A 442 22.86 -20.85 15.13
C LYS A 442 21.52 -20.60 15.84
N HIS A 443 20.96 -19.38 15.70
CA HIS A 443 19.79 -18.95 16.49
C HIS A 443 18.48 -18.97 15.72
N LEU A 444 18.51 -18.73 14.41
CA LEU A 444 17.30 -18.57 13.59
C LEU A 444 17.10 -19.74 12.62
N SER A 445 18.15 -20.50 12.28
CA SER A 445 18.13 -21.50 11.22
C SER A 445 18.96 -22.72 11.58
N SER A 446 18.97 -23.11 12.86
CA SER A 446 19.79 -24.23 13.37
C SER A 446 19.40 -25.59 12.78
N GLU A 447 18.15 -25.75 12.37
CA GLU A 447 17.61 -26.96 11.73
C GLU A 447 17.97 -27.08 10.24
N LEU A 448 18.44 -25.99 9.60
CA LEU A 448 18.73 -25.96 8.17
C LEU A 448 20.11 -26.54 7.84
N GLY A 449 20.16 -27.44 6.86
CA GLY A 449 21.40 -27.97 6.26
C GLY A 449 21.99 -27.00 5.21
N PHE A 450 22.75 -27.56 4.25
CA PHE A 450 23.47 -26.81 3.23
C PHE A 450 23.00 -27.12 1.80
N THR A 451 21.81 -27.72 1.62
CA THR A 451 21.18 -27.84 0.30
C THR A 451 20.84 -26.46 -0.23
N ARG A 452 20.57 -26.34 -1.52
CA ARG A 452 20.18 -25.07 -2.16
C ARG A 452 18.95 -24.48 -1.49
N GLU A 453 17.93 -25.28 -1.29
CA GLU A 453 16.65 -24.87 -0.69
C GLU A 453 16.85 -24.35 0.75
N HIS A 454 17.69 -25.03 1.54
CA HIS A 454 18.00 -24.62 2.90
C HIS A 454 18.82 -23.32 2.95
N ARG A 455 19.71 -23.12 1.98
CA ARG A 455 20.45 -21.84 1.85
C ARG A 455 19.51 -20.72 1.48
N ASP A 456 18.64 -20.92 0.48
CA ASP A 456 17.66 -19.93 0.07
C ASP A 456 16.75 -19.56 1.23
N LEU A 457 16.18 -20.53 1.94
CA LEU A 457 15.33 -20.30 3.09
C LEU A 457 16.06 -19.51 4.20
N ASN A 458 17.33 -19.83 4.49
CA ASN A 458 18.12 -19.09 5.46
C ASN A 458 18.33 -17.62 5.05
N ILE A 459 18.57 -17.34 3.77
CA ILE A 459 18.73 -15.99 3.24
C ILE A 459 17.41 -15.23 3.26
N LEU A 460 16.28 -15.87 2.94
CA LEU A 460 14.96 -15.26 3.03
C LEU A 460 14.57 -14.90 4.47
N ARG A 461 14.86 -15.78 5.45
CA ARG A 461 14.66 -15.47 6.87
C ARG A 461 15.51 -14.28 7.33
N LEU A 462 16.77 -14.22 6.90
CA LEU A 462 17.66 -13.09 7.15
C LEU A 462 17.07 -11.80 6.56
N GLY A 463 16.59 -11.87 5.32
CA GLY A 463 15.92 -10.76 4.64
C GLY A 463 14.68 -10.26 5.40
N TYR A 464 13.85 -11.17 5.88
CA TYR A 464 12.67 -10.83 6.68
C TYR A 464 13.03 -10.10 7.99
N VAL A 465 13.99 -10.62 8.75
CA VAL A 465 14.47 -9.94 9.99
C VAL A 465 15.05 -8.57 9.67
N SER A 466 15.82 -8.47 8.59
CA SER A 466 16.39 -7.19 8.14
C SER A 466 15.31 -6.18 7.76
N SER A 467 14.25 -6.62 7.08
CA SER A 467 13.13 -5.74 6.71
C SER A 467 12.40 -5.20 7.93
N LEU A 468 12.22 -6.01 8.99
CA LEU A 468 11.63 -5.56 10.26
C LEU A 468 12.49 -4.49 10.94
N ILE A 469 13.80 -4.67 11.01
CA ILE A 469 14.70 -3.69 11.62
C ILE A 469 14.74 -2.40 10.78
N ALA A 470 14.79 -2.52 9.45
CA ALA A 470 14.76 -1.39 8.54
C ALA A 470 13.44 -0.61 8.63
N SER A 471 12.29 -1.28 8.81
CA SER A 471 10.99 -0.61 8.98
C SER A 471 10.92 0.30 10.20
N HIS A 472 11.79 0.09 11.19
CA HIS A 472 11.92 0.91 12.40
C HIS A 472 13.09 1.90 12.36
N GLY A 473 13.66 2.15 11.17
CA GLY A 473 14.72 3.14 10.99
C GLY A 473 16.12 2.65 11.41
N GLY A 474 16.29 1.38 11.78
CA GLY A 474 17.58 0.79 12.16
C GLY A 474 18.53 0.62 10.98
N ILE A 475 19.81 0.47 11.27
CA ILE A 475 20.85 0.10 10.30
C ILE A 475 21.16 -1.38 10.49
N VAL A 476 21.03 -2.16 9.42
CA VAL A 476 21.31 -3.59 9.43
C VAL A 476 22.50 -3.91 8.56
N ILE A 477 23.44 -4.67 9.07
CA ILE A 477 24.56 -5.21 8.30
C ILE A 477 24.37 -6.73 8.24
N CYS A 478 24.10 -7.27 7.06
CA CYS A 478 23.99 -8.70 6.82
C CYS A 478 25.26 -9.21 6.17
N ALA A 479 25.89 -10.23 6.71
CA ALA A 479 27.15 -10.77 6.18
C ALA A 479 27.07 -12.26 5.77
N PRO A 480 26.04 -12.73 5.01
CA PRO A 480 25.98 -14.08 4.49
C PRO A 480 26.83 -14.25 3.23
N ILE A 481 26.94 -15.50 2.74
CA ILE A 481 27.47 -15.78 1.39
C ILE A 481 26.49 -15.36 0.32
N ALA A 482 25.20 -15.70 0.47
CA ALA A 482 24.09 -15.41 -0.45
C ALA A 482 24.41 -15.66 -1.93
N PRO A 483 24.65 -16.94 -2.33
CA PRO A 483 25.28 -17.25 -3.60
C PRO A 483 24.38 -17.03 -4.82
N TYR A 484 23.05 -17.06 -4.67
CA TYR A 484 22.10 -17.07 -5.79
C TYR A 484 21.46 -15.70 -6.01
N ALA A 485 21.50 -15.22 -7.25
CA ALA A 485 21.00 -13.89 -7.63
C ALA A 485 19.49 -13.75 -7.39
N GLN A 486 18.70 -14.79 -7.69
CA GLN A 486 17.25 -14.78 -7.48
C GLN A 486 16.88 -14.55 -6.01
N THR A 487 17.55 -15.23 -5.09
CA THR A 487 17.29 -15.11 -3.64
C THR A 487 17.69 -13.73 -3.14
N ARG A 488 18.81 -13.17 -3.60
CA ARG A 488 19.20 -11.77 -3.29
C ARG A 488 18.17 -10.75 -3.80
N ALA A 489 17.64 -10.95 -5.01
CA ALA A 489 16.59 -10.10 -5.56
C ALA A 489 15.29 -10.16 -4.75
N GLN A 490 14.90 -11.34 -4.25
CA GLN A 490 13.74 -11.48 -3.35
C GLN A 490 13.95 -10.74 -2.03
N VAL A 491 15.14 -10.85 -1.43
CA VAL A 491 15.49 -10.14 -0.20
C VAL A 491 15.49 -8.63 -0.44
N ARG A 492 16.04 -8.17 -1.56
CA ARG A 492 16.00 -6.75 -1.96
C ARG A 492 14.55 -6.27 -2.01
N GLY A 493 13.67 -6.99 -2.70
CA GLY A 493 12.26 -6.63 -2.80
C GLY A 493 11.52 -6.55 -1.44
N MET A 494 11.87 -7.43 -0.48
CA MET A 494 11.31 -7.36 0.88
C MET A 494 11.76 -6.11 1.64
N ILE A 495 13.03 -5.73 1.52
CA ILE A 495 13.61 -4.64 2.30
C ILE A 495 13.25 -3.27 1.70
N GLU A 496 13.24 -3.14 0.38
CA GLU A 496 12.91 -1.89 -0.32
C GLU A 496 11.47 -1.42 -0.09
N GLN A 497 10.58 -2.30 0.40
CA GLN A 497 9.25 -1.90 0.87
C GLN A 497 9.28 -1.03 2.14
N HIS A 498 10.36 -1.13 2.93
CA HIS A 498 10.43 -0.55 4.28
C HIS A 498 11.65 0.35 4.50
N GLY A 499 12.67 0.26 3.66
CA GLY A 499 13.93 0.97 3.84
C GLY A 499 14.81 0.91 2.59
N ILE A 500 16.07 1.24 2.78
CA ILE A 500 17.07 1.30 1.71
C ILE A 500 17.87 0.00 1.72
N PHE A 501 17.98 -0.64 0.57
CA PHE A 501 18.82 -1.82 0.36
C PHE A 501 20.09 -1.44 -0.41
N ILE A 502 21.23 -1.85 0.11
CA ILE A 502 22.56 -1.63 -0.51
C ILE A 502 23.27 -2.98 -0.58
N GLU A 503 23.47 -3.50 -1.78
CA GLU A 503 24.22 -4.73 -2.01
C GLU A 503 25.72 -4.42 -1.97
N VAL A 504 26.44 -5.04 -1.02
CA VAL A 504 27.89 -4.93 -0.90
C VAL A 504 28.53 -6.23 -1.39
N TYR A 505 29.02 -6.21 -2.60
CA TYR A 505 29.71 -7.35 -3.18
C TYR A 505 31.19 -7.36 -2.80
N VAL A 506 31.59 -8.35 -1.98
CA VAL A 506 33.01 -8.57 -1.66
C VAL A 506 33.63 -9.48 -2.71
N ALA A 507 34.18 -8.84 -3.75
CA ALA A 507 34.62 -9.43 -5.02
C ALA A 507 36.00 -10.12 -4.96
N THR A 508 36.47 -10.45 -3.76
CA THR A 508 37.78 -11.09 -3.56
C THR A 508 37.87 -12.40 -4.35
N PRO A 509 38.89 -12.57 -5.20
CA PRO A 509 39.06 -13.75 -6.03
C PRO A 509 39.15 -15.05 -5.21
N ILE A 510 38.62 -16.15 -5.76
CA ILE A 510 38.59 -17.44 -5.07
C ILE A 510 39.98 -17.93 -4.66
N ALA A 511 40.99 -17.72 -5.49
CA ALA A 511 42.37 -18.09 -5.17
C ALA A 511 42.86 -17.42 -3.88
N MET A 512 42.51 -16.13 -3.68
CA MET A 512 42.83 -15.41 -2.45
C MET A 512 42.01 -15.93 -1.26
N CYS A 513 40.74 -16.27 -1.48
CA CYS A 513 39.89 -16.87 -0.45
C CYS A 513 40.42 -18.23 0.02
N GLU A 514 40.90 -19.05 -0.91
CA GLU A 514 41.54 -20.35 -0.65
C GLU A 514 42.86 -20.20 0.14
N THR A 515 43.67 -19.20 -0.22
CA THR A 515 44.90 -18.89 0.52
C THR A 515 44.61 -18.49 1.98
N ARG A 516 43.50 -17.79 2.21
CA ARG A 516 43.08 -17.36 3.54
C ARG A 516 42.45 -18.47 4.39
N ASP A 517 41.90 -19.49 3.82
CA ASP A 517 41.10 -20.62 4.35
C ASP A 517 41.23 -20.90 5.89
N ARG A 518 40.91 -19.89 6.70
CA ARG A 518 41.07 -19.93 8.17
C ARG A 518 40.32 -21.08 8.85
N LYS A 519 39.25 -21.57 8.23
CA LYS A 519 38.42 -22.67 8.77
C LYS A 519 38.74 -24.03 8.13
N GLY A 520 39.69 -24.10 7.20
CA GLY A 520 40.03 -25.32 6.45
C GLY A 520 38.89 -25.83 5.56
N LEU A 521 37.94 -24.97 5.22
CA LEU A 521 36.75 -25.39 4.46
C LEU A 521 37.05 -25.65 2.99
N TYR A 522 37.91 -24.86 2.35
CA TYR A 522 38.33 -25.08 0.97
C TYR A 522 39.16 -26.33 0.83
N ALA A 523 40.12 -26.56 1.72
CA ALA A 523 40.92 -27.80 1.72
C ALA A 523 40.02 -29.04 1.82
N ARG A 524 39.04 -29.04 2.71
CA ARG A 524 38.07 -30.13 2.87
C ARG A 524 37.12 -30.27 1.66
N ALA A 525 36.70 -29.16 1.06
CA ALA A 525 35.84 -29.17 -0.13
C ALA A 525 36.60 -29.73 -1.34
N ARG A 526 37.86 -29.31 -1.55
CA ARG A 526 38.74 -29.85 -2.60
C ARG A 526 39.03 -31.35 -2.41
N ALA A 527 39.13 -31.79 -1.16
CA ALA A 527 39.27 -33.21 -0.83
C ALA A 527 37.94 -34.01 -0.95
N GLY A 528 36.84 -33.40 -1.37
CA GLY A 528 35.53 -34.04 -1.52
C GLY A 528 34.81 -34.34 -0.20
N LEU A 529 35.33 -33.87 0.94
CA LEU A 529 34.76 -34.10 2.28
C LEU A 529 33.55 -33.20 2.56
N ILE A 530 33.42 -32.06 1.85
CA ILE A 530 32.27 -31.17 1.93
C ILE A 530 31.60 -31.15 0.56
N LYS A 531 30.36 -31.59 0.49
CA LYS A 531 29.52 -31.53 -0.71
C LYS A 531 28.85 -30.16 -0.81
N ASN A 532 28.55 -29.72 -2.04
CA ASN A 532 27.82 -28.47 -2.32
C ASN A 532 28.49 -27.23 -1.69
N PHE A 533 29.83 -27.11 -1.78
CA PHE A 533 30.54 -25.95 -1.26
C PHE A 533 30.60 -24.83 -2.31
N THR A 534 30.09 -23.67 -1.94
CA THR A 534 30.00 -22.49 -2.82
C THR A 534 31.37 -22.06 -3.36
N GLY A 535 31.48 -21.98 -4.67
CA GLY A 535 32.71 -21.63 -5.39
C GLY A 535 33.62 -22.81 -5.71
N VAL A 536 33.32 -24.05 -5.22
CA VAL A 536 34.10 -25.26 -5.52
C VAL A 536 33.21 -26.31 -6.23
N SER A 537 32.17 -26.78 -5.57
CA SER A 537 31.25 -27.81 -6.08
C SER A 537 29.80 -27.27 -6.24
N ASP A 538 29.55 -26.05 -5.85
CA ASP A 538 28.28 -25.32 -5.99
C ASP A 538 28.56 -23.92 -6.52
N PRO A 539 27.75 -23.37 -7.45
CA PRO A 539 28.02 -22.09 -8.07
C PRO A 539 27.86 -20.91 -7.11
N TYR A 540 28.61 -19.85 -7.39
CA TYR A 540 28.39 -18.51 -6.86
C TYR A 540 28.05 -17.56 -8.00
N GLU A 541 26.85 -17.01 -7.98
CA GLU A 541 26.34 -16.06 -8.98
C GLU A 541 26.73 -14.64 -8.54
N ALA A 542 27.83 -14.11 -9.10
CA ALA A 542 28.33 -12.79 -8.77
C ALA A 542 27.29 -11.69 -9.15
N PRO A 543 27.06 -10.68 -8.27
CA PRO A 543 26.21 -9.55 -8.62
C PRO A 543 26.77 -8.78 -9.84
N THR A 544 25.88 -8.39 -10.74
CA THR A 544 26.22 -7.58 -11.92
C THR A 544 25.95 -6.09 -11.73
N ALA A 545 25.19 -5.72 -10.69
CA ALA A 545 24.74 -4.35 -10.42
C ALA A 545 24.68 -4.06 -8.91
N ALA A 546 25.70 -4.53 -8.15
CA ALA A 546 25.84 -4.17 -6.74
C ALA A 546 26.12 -2.67 -6.59
N GLU A 547 25.55 -2.04 -5.59
CA GLU A 547 25.80 -0.62 -5.27
C GLU A 547 27.26 -0.40 -4.88
N ILE A 548 27.86 -1.37 -4.20
CA ILE A 548 29.26 -1.31 -3.77
C ILE A 548 29.93 -2.64 -4.12
N ALA A 549 31.09 -2.57 -4.82
CA ALA A 549 31.93 -3.72 -5.09
C ALA A 549 33.33 -3.49 -4.52
N ILE A 550 33.84 -4.42 -3.69
CA ILE A 550 35.11 -4.28 -2.97
C ILE A 550 35.94 -5.56 -3.15
N ASP A 551 37.16 -5.41 -3.65
CA ASP A 551 38.17 -6.47 -3.59
C ASP A 551 39.08 -6.27 -2.37
N THR A 552 39.01 -7.17 -1.40
CA THR A 552 39.82 -7.10 -0.18
C THR A 552 41.20 -7.73 -0.32
N SER A 553 41.67 -8.04 -1.52
CA SER A 553 42.96 -8.69 -1.73
C SER A 553 44.12 -7.84 -1.20
N ASN A 554 44.06 -6.53 -1.49
CA ASN A 554 45.16 -5.56 -1.25
C ASN A 554 44.76 -4.37 -0.39
N ILE A 555 43.57 -4.37 0.22
CA ILE A 555 43.13 -3.29 1.12
C ILE A 555 42.84 -3.84 2.51
N SER A 556 43.00 -2.98 3.50
CA SER A 556 42.68 -3.33 4.89
C SER A 556 41.16 -3.36 5.10
N PRO A 557 40.65 -4.11 6.10
CA PRO A 557 39.24 -4.06 6.48
C PRO A 557 38.78 -2.64 6.87
N GLN A 558 39.65 -1.82 7.42
CA GLN A 558 39.40 -0.43 7.75
C GLN A 558 39.15 0.40 6.50
N GLN A 559 40.00 0.28 5.49
CA GLN A 559 39.85 0.96 4.21
C GLN A 559 38.52 0.56 3.53
N ALA A 560 38.22 -0.74 3.48
CA ALA A 560 36.99 -1.23 2.92
C ALA A 560 35.73 -0.67 3.65
N ALA A 561 35.80 -0.54 4.97
CA ALA A 561 34.72 0.06 5.76
C ALA A 561 34.60 1.59 5.54
N ASP A 562 35.74 2.30 5.33
CA ASP A 562 35.77 3.72 5.01
C ASP A 562 35.15 4.00 3.64
N ASP A 563 35.41 3.15 2.64
CA ASP A 563 34.82 3.27 1.31
C ASP A 563 33.28 3.11 1.38
N ILE A 564 32.77 2.18 2.21
CA ILE A 564 31.33 2.01 2.44
C ILE A 564 30.75 3.25 3.15
N LEU A 565 31.42 3.76 4.18
CA LEU A 565 30.98 4.97 4.88
C LEU A 565 30.93 6.19 3.96
N ALA A 566 31.96 6.37 3.12
CA ALA A 566 31.99 7.44 2.14
C ALA A 566 30.79 7.37 1.18
N TYR A 567 30.40 6.16 0.75
CA TYR A 567 29.18 5.96 -0.05
C TYR A 567 27.92 6.40 0.71
N LEU A 568 27.80 6.04 2.00
CA LEU A 568 26.65 6.40 2.84
C LEU A 568 26.56 7.92 3.08
N PHE A 569 27.69 8.59 3.29
CA PHE A 569 27.76 10.05 3.43
C PHE A 569 27.41 10.75 2.12
N ALA A 570 27.99 10.33 1.00
CA ALA A 570 27.70 10.89 -0.33
C ALA A 570 26.24 10.73 -0.73
N GLY A 571 25.59 9.63 -0.32
CA GLY A 571 24.16 9.37 -0.52
C GLY A 571 23.23 10.14 0.44
N GLY A 572 23.76 10.89 1.41
CA GLY A 572 22.98 11.57 2.44
C GLY A 572 22.20 10.61 3.35
N LEU A 573 22.68 9.37 3.51
CA LEU A 573 22.04 8.32 4.29
C LEU A 573 22.42 8.37 5.76
N ILE A 574 23.59 8.93 6.04
CA ILE A 574 24.14 9.20 7.36
C ILE A 574 24.80 10.57 7.30
N GLU A 575 24.70 11.35 8.36
CA GLU A 575 25.38 12.64 8.45
C GLU A 575 26.87 12.44 8.73
N PRO A 576 27.77 13.09 8.00
CA PRO A 576 29.18 13.06 8.33
C PRO A 576 29.42 13.75 9.68
N PRO A 577 30.43 13.33 10.45
CA PRO A 577 30.83 14.02 11.69
C PRO A 577 31.12 15.50 11.41
N ALA A 578 30.74 16.37 12.35
CA ALA A 578 30.93 17.84 12.21
C ALA A 578 32.39 18.24 11.90
N ASP A 579 33.35 17.50 12.43
CA ASP A 579 34.77 17.72 12.22
C ASP A 579 35.28 17.34 10.81
N ALA A 580 34.50 16.58 10.05
CA ALA A 580 34.82 16.17 8.68
C ALA A 580 34.33 17.18 7.61
N ALA A 581 33.45 18.11 7.97
CA ALA A 581 32.95 19.15 7.07
C ALA A 581 33.98 20.23 6.73
N ASP A 582 34.98 20.45 7.60
CA ASP A 582 36.06 21.43 7.40
C ASP A 582 37.29 20.87 6.63
N ALA A 583 37.43 19.56 6.53
CA ALA A 583 38.48 18.93 5.75
C ALA A 583 37.97 18.64 4.33
N GLY A 584 38.17 19.61 3.42
CA GLY A 584 37.78 19.51 2.01
C GLY A 584 38.21 18.19 1.34
N HIS A 585 37.37 17.19 1.40
CA HIS A 585 37.55 15.92 0.69
C HIS A 585 37.22 16.12 -0.78
N ARG A 586 38.23 16.15 -1.62
CA ARG A 586 38.08 15.85 -3.04
C ARG A 586 37.48 14.47 -3.17
N ALA A 587 36.26 14.40 -3.68
CA ALA A 587 35.65 13.15 -4.07
C ALA A 587 36.57 12.39 -5.03
N PRO A 588 36.84 11.08 -4.82
CA PRO A 588 37.48 10.28 -5.86
C PRO A 588 36.56 10.24 -7.07
N GLU A 589 37.09 10.62 -8.23
CA GLU A 589 36.43 10.45 -9.52
C GLU A 589 35.98 8.98 -9.63
N ALA A 590 34.70 8.79 -9.78
CA ALA A 590 34.14 7.46 -10.07
C ALA A 590 34.79 6.96 -11.37
N GLN A 591 35.67 5.97 -11.25
CA GLN A 591 36.21 5.27 -12.41
C GLN A 591 35.03 4.60 -13.13
N ALA A 592 34.61 5.20 -14.23
CA ALA A 592 33.70 4.60 -15.17
C ALA A 592 34.24 3.25 -15.60
N ALA A 593 33.47 2.19 -15.43
CA ALA A 593 33.78 0.87 -15.94
C ALA A 593 34.15 0.96 -17.44
N PRO A 594 35.17 0.23 -17.92
CA PRO A 594 35.57 0.29 -19.31
C PRO A 594 34.40 -0.15 -20.21
N ARG A 595 34.01 0.74 -21.11
CA ARG A 595 33.05 0.44 -22.17
C ARG A 595 33.65 -0.67 -23.03
N THR A 596 33.08 -1.87 -22.94
CA THR A 596 33.32 -2.91 -23.95
C THR A 596 32.82 -2.42 -25.29
N GLN A 597 33.75 -2.24 -26.24
CA GLN A 597 33.43 -1.98 -27.64
C GLN A 597 32.57 -3.14 -28.17
N ARG A 598 31.40 -2.79 -28.70
CA ARG A 598 30.61 -3.72 -29.51
C ARG A 598 31.39 -3.98 -30.81
N PRO A 599 31.48 -5.23 -31.26
CA PRO A 599 32.00 -5.49 -32.61
C PRO A 599 31.03 -4.94 -33.63
N ASP A 600 31.60 -4.36 -34.69
CA ASP A 600 30.93 -3.74 -35.84
C ASP A 600 29.93 -4.70 -36.49
N ALA A 601 28.71 -4.24 -36.68
CA ALA A 601 27.70 -4.95 -37.45
C ALA A 601 28.03 -4.86 -38.96
N GLU A 602 28.21 -6.00 -39.61
CA GLU A 602 28.29 -6.11 -41.06
C GLU A 602 27.04 -5.56 -41.77
N PRO A 603 27.16 -4.92 -42.93
CA PRO A 603 26.04 -4.37 -43.69
C PRO A 603 25.23 -5.49 -44.37
N ARG A 604 23.92 -5.49 -44.18
CA ARG A 604 22.98 -6.33 -44.91
C ARG A 604 22.89 -5.90 -46.37
N PRO A 605 22.87 -6.84 -47.33
CA PRO A 605 22.66 -6.52 -48.73
C PRO A 605 21.20 -6.15 -49.01
N ALA A 606 21.02 -5.20 -49.93
CA ALA A 606 19.74 -4.75 -50.45
C ALA A 606 18.99 -5.85 -51.21
N ARG A 607 17.74 -6.10 -50.83
CA ARG A 607 16.59 -6.39 -51.71
C ARG A 607 15.29 -6.15 -50.96
#